data_c7a569881b7c9fd65d32cda12a5765d7
#
_entry.id   c7a569881b7c9fd65d32cda12a5765d7
#
_cell.length_a   1.000
_cell.length_b   1.000
_cell.length_c   1.000
_cell.angle_alpha   90.00
_cell.angle_beta   90.00
_cell.angle_gamma   90.00
#
_symmetry.space_group_name_H-M   'P 1'
#
loop_
_entity.id
_entity.type
_entity.pdbx_description
1 polymer ?
#
loop_
_entity_poly.entity_id
_entity_poly.type
_entity_poly.pdbx_seq_one_letter_code
_entity_poly.pdbx_strand_id
1 'polypeptide(L)'
;LGAPLFATLFTAITPSIRRGFEDLSETREAIERLEFDLTSDAGIISALLFLVLPLLLSLFAAVLAGAIASQEQSGLLELELASPVRRRSYFVHRALASVLAIGIAAAVAGAAFLATAAAMGLDLDWRRAGLACVLLPLPASIVAAFGYGVAGWRPRIVTSAVAAALAASFLFDVLAPALNLPESLRKISIFQLYGQPLIEGLRWVDLAVMLSLIVAFLAAGTLAFSRRDVLK
;
A
#
# COMPACT_ATOMS: atom_id res chain seq x y z
N LEU A 1 -7.46 -12.85 3.83
CA LEU A 1 -6.73 -13.98 4.45
C LEU A 1 -5.26 -14.06 4.02
N GLY A 2 -4.88 -13.64 2.79
CA GLY A 2 -3.49 -13.75 2.29
C GLY A 2 -2.48 -12.91 3.07
N ALA A 3 -2.76 -11.63 3.35
CA ALA A 3 -1.81 -10.73 3.98
C ALA A 3 -1.35 -11.17 5.39
N PRO A 4 -2.23 -11.56 6.33
CA PRO A 4 -1.78 -12.05 7.64
C PRO A 4 -1.02 -13.38 7.56
N LEU A 5 -1.45 -14.31 6.68
CA LEU A 5 -0.70 -15.56 6.45
C LEU A 5 0.69 -15.28 5.89
N PHE A 6 0.81 -14.37 4.95
CA PHE A 6 2.09 -13.93 4.40
C PHE A 6 2.97 -13.32 5.51
N ALA A 7 2.42 -12.38 6.30
CA ALA A 7 3.15 -11.76 7.40
C ALA A 7 3.67 -12.80 8.41
N THR A 8 2.81 -13.73 8.84
CA THR A 8 3.19 -14.80 9.77
C THR A 8 4.27 -15.71 9.20
N LEU A 9 4.09 -16.19 7.97
CA LEU A 9 5.01 -17.12 7.32
C LEU A 9 6.40 -16.50 7.15
N PHE A 10 6.47 -15.29 6.58
CA PHE A 10 7.74 -14.61 6.32
C PHE A 10 8.47 -14.22 7.61
N THR A 11 7.74 -13.76 8.62
CA THR A 11 8.36 -13.47 9.94
C THR A 11 8.92 -14.73 10.57
N ALA A 12 8.23 -15.86 10.46
CA ALA A 12 8.69 -17.14 11.01
C ALA A 12 9.93 -17.71 10.28
N ILE A 13 10.11 -17.40 8.99
CA ILE A 13 11.25 -17.85 8.19
C ILE A 13 12.49 -16.94 8.35
N THR A 14 12.34 -15.72 8.87
CA THR A 14 13.40 -14.73 9.00
C THR A 14 14.70 -15.28 9.63
N PRO A 15 14.68 -16.05 10.75
CA PRO A 15 15.91 -16.59 11.34
C PRO A 15 16.62 -17.64 10.46
N SER A 16 15.87 -18.34 9.61
CA SER A 16 16.43 -19.31 8.67
C SER A 16 17.07 -18.63 7.47
N ILE A 17 16.45 -17.55 6.98
CA ILE A 17 16.99 -16.71 5.90
C ILE A 17 18.31 -16.07 6.36
N ARG A 18 18.35 -15.50 7.56
CA ARG A 18 19.59 -14.90 8.13
C ARG A 18 20.74 -15.90 8.13
N ARG A 19 20.53 -17.10 8.66
CA ARG A 19 21.56 -18.15 8.69
C ARG A 19 22.05 -18.54 7.30
N GLY A 20 21.13 -18.60 6.30
CA GLY A 20 21.49 -18.87 4.92
C GLY A 20 22.35 -17.78 4.29
N PHE A 21 22.14 -16.52 4.65
CA PHE A 21 22.97 -15.40 4.15
C PHE A 21 24.33 -15.30 4.86
N GLU A 22 24.42 -15.66 6.13
CA GLU A 22 25.69 -15.70 6.86
C GLU A 22 26.67 -16.72 6.23
N ASP A 23 26.16 -17.81 5.64
CA ASP A 23 26.96 -18.86 4.98
C ASP A 23 27.42 -18.48 3.56
N LEU A 24 26.83 -17.46 2.91
CA LEU A 24 27.10 -17.06 1.52
C LEU A 24 28.01 -15.82 1.46
N SER A 25 29.26 -15.97 1.88
CA SER A 25 30.25 -14.87 1.88
C SER A 25 30.56 -14.26 0.50
N GLU A 26 30.43 -15.00 -0.58
CA GLU A 26 30.69 -14.52 -1.95
C GLU A 26 29.55 -13.66 -2.52
N THR A 27 28.35 -13.74 -1.98
CA THR A 27 27.16 -12.99 -2.46
C THR A 27 27.02 -11.62 -1.77
N ARG A 28 27.88 -11.33 -0.79
CA ARG A 28 27.81 -10.13 0.04
C ARG A 28 27.91 -8.82 -0.75
N GLU A 29 28.80 -8.76 -1.74
CA GLU A 29 28.95 -7.59 -2.61
C GLU A 29 27.72 -7.31 -3.49
N ALA A 30 27.01 -8.35 -3.91
CA ALA A 30 25.78 -8.19 -4.69
C ALA A 30 24.62 -7.74 -3.82
N ILE A 31 24.59 -8.16 -2.55
CA ILE A 31 23.56 -7.82 -1.56
C ILE A 31 23.74 -6.39 -1.05
N GLU A 32 24.98 -5.94 -0.84
CA GLU A 32 25.30 -4.55 -0.44
C GLU A 32 24.83 -3.52 -1.47
N ARG A 33 24.74 -3.91 -2.74
CA ARG A 33 24.17 -3.06 -3.82
C ARG A 33 22.66 -2.89 -3.75
N LEU A 34 21.95 -3.71 -2.98
CA LEU A 34 20.48 -3.66 -2.85
C LEU A 34 19.99 -2.66 -1.81
N GLU A 35 20.88 -1.90 -1.16
CA GLU A 35 20.55 -0.92 -0.10
C GLU A 35 19.79 -1.53 1.10
N PHE A 36 19.74 -2.86 1.24
CA PHE A 36 19.10 -3.54 2.37
C PHE A 36 20.16 -4.16 3.30
N ASP A 37 20.05 -3.86 4.60
CA ASP A 37 20.86 -4.54 5.62
C ASP A 37 20.28 -5.93 5.90
N LEU A 38 20.71 -6.93 5.15
CA LEU A 38 20.27 -8.32 5.33
C LEU A 38 21.04 -9.05 6.44
N THR A 39 21.85 -8.34 7.23
CA THR A 39 22.58 -8.90 8.38
C THR A 39 21.77 -8.82 9.67
N SER A 40 20.77 -7.94 9.75
CA SER A 40 19.89 -7.78 10.90
C SER A 40 18.49 -8.34 10.64
N ASP A 41 17.82 -8.80 11.70
CA ASP A 41 16.42 -9.26 11.62
C ASP A 41 15.51 -8.12 11.11
N ALA A 42 15.76 -6.88 11.51
CA ALA A 42 15.03 -5.70 11.07
C ALA A 42 15.22 -5.43 9.56
N GLY A 43 16.43 -5.60 9.03
CA GLY A 43 16.74 -5.43 7.62
C GLY A 43 16.07 -6.48 6.74
N ILE A 44 16.14 -7.76 7.11
CA ILE A 44 15.47 -8.85 6.41
C ILE A 44 13.95 -8.65 6.38
N ILE A 45 13.36 -8.30 7.52
CA ILE A 45 11.93 -8.03 7.63
C ILE A 45 11.54 -6.80 6.80
N SER A 46 12.36 -5.75 6.83
CA SER A 46 12.12 -4.54 6.03
C SER A 46 12.13 -4.88 4.54
N ALA A 47 13.12 -5.63 4.07
CA ALA A 47 13.25 -5.99 2.66
C ALA A 47 12.12 -6.91 2.18
N LEU A 48 11.78 -7.94 2.92
CA LEU A 48 10.86 -8.98 2.46
C LEU A 48 9.40 -8.66 2.80
N LEU A 49 9.14 -8.25 4.04
CA LEU A 49 7.78 -8.04 4.52
C LEU A 49 7.25 -6.67 4.14
N PHE A 50 8.01 -5.61 4.43
CA PHE A 50 7.55 -4.23 4.23
C PHE A 50 7.70 -3.73 2.78
N LEU A 51 8.35 -4.48 1.88
CA LEU A 51 8.25 -4.26 0.44
C LEU A 51 7.00 -4.93 -0.14
N VAL A 52 6.75 -6.19 0.23
CA VAL A 52 5.69 -7.01 -0.40
C VAL A 52 4.31 -6.76 0.23
N LEU A 53 4.25 -6.52 1.54
CA LEU A 53 2.98 -6.35 2.24
C LEU A 53 2.20 -5.07 1.82
N PRO A 54 2.85 -3.90 1.66
CA PRO A 54 2.19 -2.73 1.06
C PRO A 54 1.70 -2.99 -0.36
N LEU A 55 2.44 -3.76 -1.17
CA LEU A 55 2.01 -4.15 -2.51
C LEU A 55 0.75 -5.02 -2.48
N LEU A 56 0.69 -6.04 -1.61
CA LEU A 56 -0.50 -6.88 -1.45
C LEU A 56 -1.73 -6.09 -1.00
N LEU A 57 -1.56 -5.17 -0.06
CA LEU A 57 -2.62 -4.28 0.38
C LEU A 57 -3.04 -3.31 -0.73
N SER A 58 -2.10 -2.84 -1.56
CA SER A 58 -2.38 -1.98 -2.71
C SER A 58 -3.14 -2.72 -3.82
N LEU A 59 -2.85 -4.01 -4.04
CA LEU A 59 -3.65 -4.86 -4.92
C LEU A 59 -5.09 -5.03 -4.39
N PHE A 60 -5.25 -5.23 -3.09
CA PHE A 60 -6.57 -5.27 -2.46
C PHE A 60 -7.31 -3.93 -2.64
N ALA A 61 -6.62 -2.80 -2.45
CA ALA A 61 -7.17 -1.47 -2.69
C ALA A 61 -7.61 -1.26 -4.14
N ALA A 62 -6.84 -1.78 -5.10
CA ALA A 62 -7.19 -1.74 -6.53
C ALA A 62 -8.49 -2.51 -6.82
N VAL A 63 -8.70 -3.67 -6.20
CA VAL A 63 -9.95 -4.43 -6.30
C VAL A 63 -11.13 -3.64 -5.73
N LEU A 64 -10.97 -3.01 -4.57
CA LEU A 64 -12.02 -2.19 -3.96
C LEU A 64 -12.40 -0.98 -4.83
N ALA A 65 -11.42 -0.31 -5.41
CA ALA A 65 -11.65 0.80 -6.32
C ALA A 65 -12.32 0.34 -7.63
N GLY A 66 -11.91 -0.81 -8.17
CA GLY A 66 -12.51 -1.42 -9.37
C GLY A 66 -13.97 -1.84 -9.19
N ALA A 67 -14.37 -2.22 -7.96
CA ALA A 67 -15.73 -2.63 -7.67
C ALA A 67 -16.78 -1.54 -7.96
N ILE A 68 -16.44 -0.25 -7.78
CA ILE A 68 -17.32 0.86 -8.16
C ILE A 68 -17.55 0.90 -9.66
N ALA A 69 -16.49 0.77 -10.44
CA ALA A 69 -16.59 0.76 -11.88
C ALA A 69 -17.46 -0.41 -12.38
N SER A 70 -17.34 -1.57 -11.77
CA SER A 70 -18.15 -2.75 -12.08
C SER A 70 -19.63 -2.55 -11.73
N GLN A 71 -19.93 -1.94 -10.57
CA GLN A 71 -21.32 -1.66 -10.17
C GLN A 71 -22.01 -0.63 -11.08
N GLU A 72 -21.27 0.36 -11.55
CA GLU A 72 -21.82 1.33 -12.52
C GLU A 72 -22.09 0.67 -13.88
N GLN A 73 -21.19 -0.19 -14.36
CA GLN A 73 -21.37 -0.91 -15.62
C GLN A 73 -22.52 -1.94 -15.60
N SER A 74 -22.81 -2.51 -14.43
CA SER A 74 -23.90 -3.47 -14.25
C SER A 74 -25.27 -2.81 -14.01
N GLY A 75 -25.37 -1.48 -13.96
CA GLY A 75 -26.61 -0.76 -13.67
C GLY A 75 -27.05 -0.80 -12.21
N LEU A 76 -26.34 -1.51 -11.34
CA LEU A 76 -26.68 -1.60 -9.91
C LEU A 76 -26.58 -0.24 -9.21
N LEU A 77 -25.72 0.65 -9.69
CA LEU A 77 -25.59 1.99 -9.18
C LEU A 77 -26.87 2.82 -9.36
N GLU A 78 -27.61 2.62 -10.45
CA GLU A 78 -28.89 3.31 -10.71
C GLU A 78 -29.96 2.88 -9.70
N LEU A 79 -30.01 1.60 -9.34
CA LEU A 79 -30.92 1.06 -8.32
C LEU A 79 -30.60 1.64 -6.94
N GLU A 80 -29.33 1.72 -6.56
CA GLU A 80 -28.90 2.30 -5.29
C GLU A 80 -29.18 3.80 -5.21
N LEU A 81 -29.02 4.55 -6.31
CA LEU A 81 -29.28 5.99 -6.40
C LEU A 81 -30.77 6.33 -6.60
N ALA A 82 -31.64 5.35 -6.85
CA ALA A 82 -33.10 5.53 -6.82
C ALA A 82 -33.63 5.81 -5.40
N SER A 83 -32.84 5.49 -4.36
CA SER A 83 -33.13 5.91 -2.98
C SER A 83 -32.77 7.40 -2.77
N PRO A 84 -33.39 8.12 -1.80
CA PRO A 84 -33.18 9.55 -1.59
C PRO A 84 -31.83 9.87 -0.92
N VAL A 85 -30.73 9.32 -1.46
CA VAL A 85 -29.37 9.54 -0.97
C VAL A 85 -28.65 10.54 -1.88
N ARG A 86 -28.01 11.55 -1.27
CA ARG A 86 -27.20 12.52 -2.03
C ARG A 86 -26.02 11.78 -2.66
N ARG A 87 -25.85 11.86 -3.97
CA ARG A 87 -24.77 11.24 -4.76
C ARG A 87 -23.37 11.46 -4.13
N ARG A 88 -23.10 12.68 -3.69
CA ARG A 88 -21.84 13.02 -3.01
C ARG A 88 -21.65 12.22 -1.71
N SER A 89 -22.71 12.09 -0.92
CA SER A 89 -22.67 11.33 0.32
C SER A 89 -22.39 9.85 0.07
N TYR A 90 -23.07 9.26 -0.90
CA TYR A 90 -22.83 7.86 -1.33
C TYR A 90 -21.35 7.62 -1.69
N PHE A 91 -20.81 8.46 -2.57
CA PHE A 91 -19.42 8.32 -3.03
C PHE A 91 -18.42 8.43 -1.88
N VAL A 92 -18.58 9.41 -0.99
CA VAL A 92 -17.71 9.62 0.17
C VAL A 92 -17.79 8.44 1.14
N HIS A 93 -19.01 7.96 1.46
CA HIS A 93 -19.16 6.80 2.35
C HIS A 93 -18.51 5.54 1.78
N ARG A 94 -18.63 5.33 0.47
CA ARG A 94 -18.00 4.19 -0.20
C ARG A 94 -16.46 4.28 -0.15
N ALA A 95 -15.90 5.46 -0.41
CA ALA A 95 -14.47 5.70 -0.32
C ALA A 95 -13.96 5.50 1.12
N LEU A 96 -14.67 6.03 2.12
CA LEU A 96 -14.33 5.83 3.53
C LEU A 96 -14.41 4.37 3.94
N ALA A 97 -15.43 3.65 3.49
CA ALA A 97 -15.57 2.21 3.76
C ALA A 97 -14.37 1.42 3.17
N SER A 98 -13.87 1.80 2.00
CA SER A 98 -12.68 1.16 1.41
C SER A 98 -11.42 1.47 2.20
N VAL A 99 -11.21 2.71 2.62
CA VAL A 99 -10.07 3.10 3.48
C VAL A 99 -10.13 2.35 4.81
N LEU A 100 -11.33 2.22 5.41
CA LEU A 100 -11.53 1.46 6.64
C LEU A 100 -11.21 -0.04 6.44
N ALA A 101 -11.69 -0.64 5.34
CA ALA A 101 -11.40 -2.03 5.01
C ALA A 101 -9.88 -2.28 4.84
N ILE A 102 -9.17 -1.36 4.18
CA ILE A 102 -7.71 -1.39 4.05
C ILE A 102 -7.05 -1.28 5.43
N GLY A 103 -7.54 -0.36 6.28
CA GLY A 103 -7.05 -0.18 7.65
C GLY A 103 -7.21 -1.44 8.49
N ILE A 104 -8.38 -2.11 8.42
CA ILE A 104 -8.62 -3.38 9.12
C ILE A 104 -7.70 -4.47 8.60
N ALA A 105 -7.55 -4.61 7.28
CA ALA A 105 -6.65 -5.60 6.69
C ALA A 105 -5.19 -5.38 7.10
N ALA A 106 -4.74 -4.13 7.10
CA ALA A 106 -3.41 -3.75 7.56
C ALA A 106 -3.21 -3.99 9.05
N ALA A 107 -4.21 -3.68 9.89
CA ALA A 107 -4.15 -3.92 11.33
C ALA A 107 -4.03 -5.42 11.64
N VAL A 108 -4.80 -6.27 10.95
CA VAL A 108 -4.72 -7.73 11.12
C VAL A 108 -3.36 -8.25 10.67
N ALA A 109 -2.82 -7.77 9.54
CA ALA A 109 -1.51 -8.17 9.06
C ALA A 109 -0.38 -7.70 9.99
N GLY A 110 -0.46 -6.45 10.49
CA GLY A 110 0.48 -5.89 11.46
C GLY A 110 0.44 -6.62 12.81
N ALA A 111 -0.75 -6.94 13.30
CA ALA A 111 -0.90 -7.73 14.53
C ALA A 111 -0.31 -9.14 14.38
N ALA A 112 -0.52 -9.79 13.23
CA ALA A 112 0.07 -11.09 12.93
C ALA A 112 1.59 -11.03 12.89
N PHE A 113 2.15 -9.98 12.27
CA PHE A 113 3.60 -9.71 12.27
C PHE A 113 4.14 -9.55 13.68
N LEU A 114 3.57 -8.61 14.48
CA LEU A 114 4.07 -8.34 15.83
C LEU A 114 3.96 -9.56 16.76
N ALA A 115 2.86 -10.32 16.67
CA ALA A 115 2.68 -11.54 17.45
C ALA A 115 3.71 -12.61 17.09
N THR A 116 3.98 -12.80 15.79
CA THR A 116 4.97 -13.78 15.33
C THR A 116 6.39 -13.35 15.70
N ALA A 117 6.72 -12.07 15.52
CA ALA A 117 8.02 -11.51 15.90
C ALA A 117 8.30 -11.67 17.40
N ALA A 118 7.28 -11.43 18.24
CA ALA A 118 7.37 -11.66 19.69
C ALA A 118 7.56 -13.13 20.04
N ALA A 119 6.80 -14.03 19.39
CA ALA A 119 6.90 -15.47 19.65
C ALA A 119 8.25 -16.06 19.22
N MET A 120 8.87 -15.49 18.18
CA MET A 120 10.19 -15.91 17.67
C MET A 120 11.36 -15.25 18.41
N GLY A 121 11.09 -14.27 19.29
CA GLY A 121 12.14 -13.55 20.04
C GLY A 121 13.06 -12.73 19.14
N LEU A 122 12.53 -12.14 18.05
CA LEU A 122 13.32 -11.34 17.13
C LEU A 122 13.80 -10.05 17.80
N ASP A 123 15.04 -9.66 17.53
CA ASP A 123 15.63 -8.42 18.05
C ASP A 123 15.17 -7.23 17.22
N LEU A 124 14.03 -6.65 17.59
CA LEU A 124 13.39 -5.55 16.92
C LEU A 124 13.16 -4.36 17.86
N ASP A 125 13.31 -3.14 17.33
CA ASP A 125 12.79 -1.96 18.00
C ASP A 125 11.25 -1.96 17.92
N TRP A 126 10.59 -2.37 19.01
CA TRP A 126 9.13 -2.50 19.09
C TRP A 126 8.38 -1.19 18.80
N ARG A 127 8.99 -0.05 19.10
CA ARG A 127 8.42 1.26 18.79
C ARG A 127 8.39 1.47 17.28
N ARG A 128 9.48 1.17 16.60
CA ARG A 128 9.56 1.29 15.12
C ARG A 128 8.69 0.24 14.44
N ALA A 129 8.67 -0.97 14.94
CA ALA A 129 7.80 -2.04 14.44
C ALA A 129 6.31 -1.65 14.56
N GLY A 130 5.89 -1.10 15.69
CA GLY A 130 4.54 -0.57 15.86
C GLY A 130 4.21 0.57 14.90
N LEU A 131 5.13 1.54 14.73
CA LEU A 131 4.98 2.63 13.76
C LEU A 131 4.86 2.11 12.32
N ALA A 132 5.69 1.15 11.93
CA ALA A 132 5.63 0.54 10.60
C ALA A 132 4.25 -0.09 10.34
N CYS A 133 3.69 -0.80 11.33
CA CYS A 133 2.35 -1.37 11.23
C CYS A 133 1.25 -0.30 11.12
N VAL A 134 1.36 0.81 11.84
CA VAL A 134 0.40 1.93 11.78
C VAL A 134 0.45 2.63 10.42
N LEU A 135 1.61 2.76 9.82
CA LEU A 135 1.80 3.41 8.52
C LEU A 135 1.44 2.49 7.34
N LEU A 136 1.38 1.18 7.56
CA LEU A 136 1.15 0.16 6.54
C LEU A 136 -0.08 0.38 5.63
N PRO A 137 -1.24 0.90 6.11
CA PRO A 137 -2.39 1.14 5.24
C PRO A 137 -2.23 2.33 4.29
N LEU A 138 -1.26 3.23 4.49
CA LEU A 138 -1.15 4.47 3.73
C LEU A 138 -0.90 4.28 2.23
N PRO A 139 0.08 3.47 1.78
CA PRO A 139 0.30 3.21 0.36
C PRO A 139 -0.95 2.69 -0.34
N ALA A 140 -1.61 1.71 0.27
CA ALA A 140 -2.85 1.14 -0.25
C ALA A 140 -4.00 2.16 -0.28
N SER A 141 -4.08 3.05 0.71
CA SER A 141 -5.07 4.13 0.75
C SER A 141 -4.85 5.16 -0.36
N ILE A 142 -3.59 5.45 -0.75
CA ILE A 142 -3.30 6.30 -1.91
C ILE A 142 -3.81 5.64 -3.19
N VAL A 143 -3.55 4.34 -3.36
CA VAL A 143 -4.02 3.58 -4.53
C VAL A 143 -5.55 3.57 -4.61
N ALA A 144 -6.23 3.32 -3.48
CA ALA A 144 -7.68 3.41 -3.41
C ALA A 144 -8.18 4.82 -3.77
N ALA A 145 -7.61 5.86 -3.14
CA ALA A 145 -7.98 7.25 -3.38
C ALA A 145 -7.78 7.67 -4.84
N PHE A 146 -6.67 7.26 -5.46
CA PHE A 146 -6.44 7.45 -6.89
C PHE A 146 -7.52 6.76 -7.73
N GLY A 147 -7.84 5.50 -7.43
CA GLY A 147 -8.92 4.77 -8.10
C GLY A 147 -10.28 5.46 -7.97
N TYR A 148 -10.62 5.97 -6.79
CA TYR A 148 -11.82 6.79 -6.59
C TYR A 148 -11.75 8.11 -7.34
N GLY A 149 -10.58 8.76 -7.44
CA GLY A 149 -10.34 9.94 -8.26
C GLY A 149 -10.69 9.69 -9.71
N VAL A 150 -10.18 8.60 -10.29
CA VAL A 150 -10.45 8.17 -11.66
C VAL A 150 -11.93 7.77 -11.85
N ALA A 151 -12.52 7.05 -10.88
CA ALA A 151 -13.91 6.62 -10.91
C ALA A 151 -14.89 7.80 -10.99
N GLY A 152 -14.60 8.88 -10.27
CA GLY A 152 -15.39 10.10 -10.34
C GLY A 152 -15.45 10.72 -11.74
N TRP A 153 -14.39 10.53 -12.53
CA TRP A 153 -14.28 11.11 -13.86
C TRP A 153 -14.61 10.11 -14.98
N ARG A 154 -13.94 8.95 -15.02
CA ARG A 154 -14.10 7.91 -16.05
C ARG A 154 -14.09 6.50 -15.43
N PRO A 155 -15.22 5.96 -14.95
CA PRO A 155 -15.26 4.67 -14.27
C PRO A 155 -14.82 3.49 -15.15
N ARG A 156 -15.00 3.59 -16.47
CA ARG A 156 -14.61 2.51 -17.40
C ARG A 156 -13.12 2.21 -17.43
N ILE A 157 -12.26 3.17 -17.06
CA ILE A 157 -10.81 3.01 -17.08
C ILE A 157 -10.20 2.83 -15.69
N VAL A 158 -10.99 2.77 -14.62
CA VAL A 158 -10.48 2.69 -13.24
C VAL A 158 -9.53 1.51 -13.05
N THR A 159 -9.97 0.33 -13.43
CA THR A 159 -9.18 -0.90 -13.22
C THR A 159 -7.85 -0.84 -13.97
N SER A 160 -7.86 -0.43 -15.24
CA SER A 160 -6.64 -0.31 -16.04
C SER A 160 -5.74 0.84 -15.55
N ALA A 161 -6.30 1.98 -15.17
CA ALA A 161 -5.52 3.10 -14.66
C ALA A 161 -4.86 2.78 -13.32
N VAL A 162 -5.59 2.14 -12.39
CA VAL A 162 -5.05 1.73 -11.09
C VAL A 162 -3.99 0.64 -11.26
N ALA A 163 -4.25 -0.36 -12.11
CA ALA A 163 -3.29 -1.41 -12.40
C ALA A 163 -2.01 -0.85 -13.02
N ALA A 164 -2.13 0.05 -14.00
CA ALA A 164 -0.99 0.70 -14.64
C ALA A 164 -0.20 1.57 -13.66
N ALA A 165 -0.87 2.37 -12.83
CA ALA A 165 -0.21 3.22 -11.83
C ALA A 165 0.52 2.39 -10.77
N LEU A 166 -0.10 1.28 -10.30
CA LEU A 166 0.51 0.38 -9.33
C LEU A 166 1.72 -0.34 -9.92
N ALA A 167 1.58 -0.90 -11.14
CA ALA A 167 2.68 -1.56 -11.84
C ALA A 167 3.84 -0.60 -12.12
N ALA A 168 3.55 0.62 -12.58
CA ALA A 168 4.54 1.64 -12.82
C ALA A 168 5.27 2.05 -11.54
N SER A 169 4.53 2.27 -10.43
CA SER A 169 5.10 2.62 -9.14
C SER A 169 6.01 1.52 -8.60
N PHE A 170 5.58 0.25 -8.68
CA PHE A 170 6.36 -0.90 -8.24
C PHE A 170 7.61 -1.11 -9.11
N LEU A 171 7.44 -1.08 -10.45
CA LEU A 171 8.56 -1.24 -11.37
C LEU A 171 9.59 -0.13 -11.20
N PHE A 172 9.11 1.10 -10.97
CA PHE A 172 9.98 2.23 -10.70
C PHE A 172 10.76 2.05 -9.39
N ASP A 173 10.12 1.53 -8.35
CA ASP A 173 10.76 1.25 -7.06
C ASP A 173 11.88 0.21 -7.19
N VAL A 174 11.63 -0.87 -7.95
CA VAL A 174 12.60 -1.94 -8.19
C VAL A 174 13.76 -1.48 -9.10
N LEU A 175 13.48 -0.65 -10.12
CA LEU A 175 14.49 -0.22 -11.09
C LEU A 175 15.28 1.02 -10.64
N ALA A 176 14.74 1.85 -9.77
CA ALA A 176 15.37 3.11 -9.37
C ALA A 176 16.77 2.94 -8.77
N PRO A 177 17.06 1.92 -7.92
CA PRO A 177 18.41 1.65 -7.44
C PRO A 177 19.37 1.26 -8.56
N ALA A 178 18.92 0.40 -9.49
CA ALA A 178 19.75 -0.06 -10.62
C ALA A 178 20.10 1.06 -11.60
N LEU A 179 19.24 2.07 -11.72
CA LEU A 179 19.42 3.22 -12.60
C LEU A 179 20.13 4.39 -11.92
N ASN A 180 20.55 4.26 -10.64
CA ASN A 180 21.16 5.33 -9.84
C ASN A 180 20.40 6.66 -9.90
N LEU A 181 19.06 6.59 -9.87
CA LEU A 181 18.23 7.78 -9.95
C LEU A 181 18.38 8.65 -8.69
N PRO A 182 18.37 9.99 -8.82
CA PRO A 182 18.46 10.89 -7.68
C PRO A 182 17.26 10.69 -6.74
N GLU A 183 17.48 10.88 -5.44
CA GLU A 183 16.48 10.63 -4.38
C GLU A 183 15.16 11.37 -4.61
N SER A 184 15.23 12.58 -5.17
CA SER A 184 14.04 13.38 -5.51
C SER A 184 13.11 12.71 -6.52
N LEU A 185 13.66 11.96 -7.49
CA LEU A 185 12.88 11.21 -8.47
C LEU A 185 12.36 9.90 -7.88
N ARG A 186 13.11 9.25 -7.00
CA ARG A 186 12.67 8.01 -6.33
C ARG A 186 11.37 8.24 -5.54
N LYS A 187 11.19 9.42 -4.94
CA LYS A 187 9.97 9.81 -4.18
C LYS A 187 8.69 9.93 -5.01
N ILE A 188 8.74 9.75 -6.32
CA ILE A 188 7.55 9.62 -7.18
C ILE A 188 6.84 8.28 -6.93
N SER A 189 7.57 7.24 -6.54
CA SER A 189 6.97 5.96 -6.17
C SER A 189 6.21 6.05 -4.84
N ILE A 190 5.00 5.49 -4.82
CA ILE A 190 4.17 5.38 -3.60
C ILE A 190 4.91 4.54 -2.54
N PHE A 191 5.67 3.53 -2.97
CA PHE A 191 6.43 2.65 -2.07
C PHE A 191 7.65 3.36 -1.49
N GLN A 192 8.33 4.21 -2.25
CA GLN A 192 9.43 5.05 -1.74
C GLN A 192 8.96 6.13 -0.76
N LEU A 193 7.75 6.66 -0.94
CA LEU A 193 7.14 7.56 0.05
C LEU A 193 6.86 6.85 1.38
N TYR A 194 6.52 5.56 1.33
CA TYR A 194 6.39 4.74 2.53
C TYR A 194 7.75 4.50 3.19
N GLY A 195 8.80 4.30 2.38
CA GLY A 195 10.18 4.10 2.83
C GLY A 195 10.38 2.83 3.64
N GLN A 196 11.33 2.87 4.57
CA GLN A 196 11.66 1.77 5.47
C GLN A 196 11.40 2.16 6.94
N PRO A 197 10.13 2.26 7.38
CA PRO A 197 9.79 2.80 8.70
C PRO A 197 10.36 1.97 9.87
N LEU A 198 10.72 0.70 9.63
CA LEU A 198 11.35 -0.16 10.61
C LEU A 198 12.81 0.25 10.89
N ILE A 199 13.51 0.77 9.88
CA ILE A 199 14.92 1.19 9.95
C ILE A 199 15.04 2.70 10.18
N GLU A 200 14.42 3.50 9.31
CA GLU A 200 14.53 4.96 9.31
C GLU A 200 13.57 5.64 10.31
N GLY A 201 12.50 4.94 10.72
CA GLY A 201 11.45 5.49 11.55
C GLY A 201 10.47 6.40 10.78
N LEU A 202 9.78 7.29 11.50
CA LEU A 202 8.74 8.16 10.93
C LEU A 202 9.35 9.39 10.26
N ARG A 203 9.07 9.55 8.97
CA ARG A 203 9.42 10.74 8.17
C ARG A 203 8.18 11.62 8.01
N TRP A 204 8.08 12.67 8.80
CA TRP A 204 6.89 13.54 8.85
C TRP A 204 6.51 14.16 7.52
N VAL A 205 7.51 14.53 6.69
CA VAL A 205 7.28 15.12 5.37
C VAL A 205 6.60 14.12 4.44
N ASP A 206 7.10 12.89 4.39
CA ASP A 206 6.56 11.85 3.54
C ASP A 206 5.14 11.45 3.99
N LEU A 207 4.89 11.38 5.31
CA LEU A 207 3.55 11.20 5.87
C LEU A 207 2.59 12.33 5.42
N ALA A 208 3.01 13.58 5.52
CA ALA A 208 2.20 14.72 5.10
C ALA A 208 1.87 14.68 3.60
N VAL A 209 2.85 14.29 2.77
CA VAL A 209 2.65 14.10 1.33
C VAL A 209 1.65 12.99 1.06
N MET A 210 1.78 11.82 1.71
CA MET A 210 0.86 10.69 1.54
C MET A 210 -0.58 11.07 1.92
N LEU A 211 -0.78 11.72 3.06
CA LEU A 211 -2.10 12.19 3.50
C LEU A 211 -2.68 13.24 2.54
N SER A 212 -1.85 14.17 2.05
CA SER A 212 -2.25 15.17 1.08
C SER A 212 -2.71 14.55 -0.24
N LEU A 213 -2.00 13.52 -0.73
CA LEU A 213 -2.38 12.78 -1.94
C LEU A 213 -3.73 12.07 -1.76
N ILE A 214 -3.95 11.40 -0.62
CA ILE A 214 -5.22 10.73 -0.32
C ILE A 214 -6.36 11.75 -0.36
N VAL A 215 -6.21 12.87 0.34
CA VAL A 215 -7.24 13.92 0.40
C VAL A 215 -7.48 14.53 -0.98
N ALA A 216 -6.41 14.85 -1.73
CA ALA A 216 -6.51 15.45 -3.05
C ALA A 216 -7.25 14.54 -4.04
N PHE A 217 -6.91 13.25 -4.11
CA PHE A 217 -7.57 12.30 -5.01
C PHE A 217 -9.04 12.07 -4.62
N LEU A 218 -9.35 11.94 -3.33
CA LEU A 218 -10.73 11.77 -2.87
C LEU A 218 -11.55 13.04 -3.13
N ALA A 219 -11.00 14.22 -2.91
CA ALA A 219 -11.65 15.48 -3.21
C ALA A 219 -11.93 15.64 -4.71
N ALA A 220 -10.91 15.38 -5.54
CA ALA A 220 -11.04 15.44 -7.00
C ALA A 220 -12.11 14.45 -7.50
N GLY A 221 -12.09 13.20 -7.02
CA GLY A 221 -13.09 12.19 -7.36
C GLY A 221 -14.51 12.58 -6.94
N THR A 222 -14.67 13.10 -5.73
CA THR A 222 -15.96 13.55 -5.21
C THR A 222 -16.52 14.74 -6.01
N LEU A 223 -15.67 15.70 -6.37
CA LEU A 223 -16.06 16.85 -7.18
C LEU A 223 -16.42 16.42 -8.62
N ALA A 224 -15.64 15.55 -9.23
CA ALA A 224 -15.90 15.02 -10.55
C ALA A 224 -17.22 14.24 -10.58
N PHE A 225 -17.44 13.35 -9.61
CA PHE A 225 -18.65 12.55 -9.49
C PHE A 225 -19.89 13.42 -9.28
N SER A 226 -19.79 14.50 -8.50
CA SER A 226 -20.91 15.40 -8.23
C SER A 226 -21.35 16.23 -9.46
N ARG A 227 -20.45 16.44 -10.42
CA ARG A 227 -20.69 17.22 -11.64
C ARG A 227 -21.09 16.36 -12.84
N ARG A 228 -20.98 15.05 -12.73
CA ARG A 228 -21.26 14.12 -13.81
C ARG A 228 -22.74 13.73 -13.83
N ASP A 229 -23.37 13.84 -15.00
CA ASP A 229 -24.68 13.24 -15.23
C ASP A 229 -24.54 11.72 -15.39
N VAL A 230 -25.06 10.97 -14.41
CA VAL A 230 -25.02 9.49 -14.40
C VAL A 230 -26.17 8.89 -15.22
N LEU A 231 -27.11 9.73 -15.66
CA LEU A 231 -28.30 9.33 -16.43
C LEU A 231 -28.11 9.56 -17.95
N LYS A 232 -27.21 8.78 -18.57
CA LYS A 232 -27.16 8.64 -20.03
C LYS A 232 -26.95 7.20 -20.41
#